data_f5d3490229bef2f8994daaf0927ddeea
#
_entry.id   f5d3490229bef2f8994daaf0927ddeea
#
_cell.length_a   1.000
_cell.length_b   1.000
_cell.length_c   1.000
_cell.angle_alpha   90.00
_cell.angle_beta   90.00
_cell.angle_gamma   90.00
#
_symmetry.space_group_name_H-M   'P 1'
#
loop_
_entity.id
_entity.type
_entity.pdbx_description
1 polymer ?
#
loop_
_entity_poly.entity_id
_entity_poly.type
_entity_poly.pdbx_seq_one_letter_code
_entity_poly.pdbx_strand_id
1 'polypeptide(L)'
;FKEQLKSNQRVIIELNNLYQKAIPILQSSSVVSHGDLDQKNVLWDKNDAPFLIDWESARKLNPTYEIVNCALDWSGITTQLFHQPLFIKMLKTYASSGITINHDHLEAAFYGVLGNWINWLVYNIERSFSSDKEQQDIGIEQVLQVLPTIIQVKESIRELTQLVTHELRINC
;
A
#
# COMPACT_ATOMS: atom_id res chain seq x y z
N PHE A 1 -4.09 -13.48 18.70
CA PHE A 1 -4.60 -12.73 17.55
C PHE A 1 -6.11 -12.43 17.62
N LYS A 2 -6.96 -13.37 18.11
CA LYS A 2 -8.43 -13.19 18.15
C LYS A 2 -8.86 -11.98 18.99
N GLU A 3 -8.25 -11.74 20.14
CA GLU A 3 -8.53 -10.58 20.98
C GLU A 3 -8.10 -9.26 20.29
N GLN A 4 -6.97 -9.28 19.60
CA GLN A 4 -6.51 -8.10 18.82
C GLN A 4 -7.45 -7.78 17.65
N LEU A 5 -7.93 -8.79 16.92
CA LEU A 5 -8.94 -8.58 15.88
C LEU A 5 -10.23 -8.00 16.46
N LYS A 6 -10.71 -8.56 17.57
CA LYS A 6 -11.93 -8.10 18.23
C LYS A 6 -11.82 -6.65 18.71
N SER A 7 -10.68 -6.28 19.32
CA SER A 7 -10.45 -4.91 19.79
C SER A 7 -10.35 -3.90 18.66
N ASN A 8 -9.91 -4.31 17.48
CA ASN A 8 -9.75 -3.44 16.31
C ASN A 8 -10.89 -3.55 15.27
N GLN A 9 -11.90 -4.38 15.53
CA GLN A 9 -12.99 -4.65 14.58
C GLN A 9 -13.66 -3.37 14.07
N ARG A 10 -13.96 -2.41 14.97
CA ARG A 10 -14.61 -1.14 14.61
C ARG A 10 -13.74 -0.33 13.64
N VAL A 11 -12.44 -0.27 13.90
CA VAL A 11 -11.47 0.46 13.06
C VAL A 11 -11.38 -0.19 11.67
N ILE A 12 -11.30 -1.51 11.61
CA ILE A 12 -11.24 -2.25 10.33
C ILE A 12 -12.50 -1.99 9.49
N ILE A 13 -13.69 -2.02 10.10
CA ILE A 13 -14.95 -1.73 9.41
C ILE A 13 -14.98 -0.29 8.90
N GLU A 14 -14.56 0.69 9.72
CA GLU A 14 -14.47 2.09 9.33
C GLU A 14 -13.55 2.30 8.13
N LEU A 15 -12.35 1.71 8.16
CA LEU A 15 -11.37 1.78 7.08
C LEU A 15 -11.88 1.10 5.79
N ASN A 16 -12.56 -0.04 5.90
CA ASN A 16 -13.18 -0.66 4.74
C ASN A 16 -14.25 0.25 4.11
N ASN A 17 -15.04 0.95 4.91
CA ASN A 17 -16.03 1.90 4.39
C ASN A 17 -15.36 3.09 3.68
N LEU A 18 -14.22 3.59 4.18
CA LEU A 18 -13.44 4.64 3.53
C LEU A 18 -12.82 4.13 2.22
N TYR A 19 -12.30 2.91 2.21
CA TYR A 19 -11.82 2.26 0.99
C TYR A 19 -12.93 2.12 -0.06
N GLN A 20 -14.13 1.66 0.32
CA GLN A 20 -15.26 1.55 -0.62
C GLN A 20 -15.61 2.91 -1.26
N LYS A 21 -15.50 4.01 -0.52
CA LYS A 21 -15.68 5.38 -1.04
C LYS A 21 -14.54 5.82 -1.96
N ALA A 22 -13.33 5.32 -1.74
CA ALA A 22 -12.17 5.64 -2.57
C ALA A 22 -12.20 4.92 -3.94
N ILE A 23 -12.82 3.74 -4.04
CA ILE A 23 -12.85 2.93 -5.27
C ILE A 23 -13.30 3.74 -6.50
N PRO A 24 -14.45 4.43 -6.53
CA PRO A 24 -14.88 5.18 -7.72
C PRO A 24 -13.90 6.31 -8.09
N ILE A 25 -13.23 6.94 -7.11
CA ILE A 25 -12.22 7.96 -7.35
C ILE A 25 -11.00 7.32 -8.03
N LEU A 26 -10.53 6.18 -7.53
CA LEU A 26 -9.38 5.48 -8.10
C LEU A 26 -9.68 4.89 -9.48
N GLN A 27 -10.93 4.52 -9.75
CA GLN A 27 -11.36 4.01 -11.05
C GLN A 27 -11.53 5.09 -12.12
N SER A 28 -11.62 6.37 -11.74
CA SER A 28 -11.83 7.48 -12.68
C SER A 28 -10.64 7.72 -13.62
N SER A 29 -9.44 7.27 -13.24
CA SER A 29 -8.22 7.32 -14.04
C SER A 29 -7.44 6.04 -13.85
N SER A 30 -7.04 5.36 -14.92
CA SER A 30 -6.27 4.13 -14.81
C SER A 30 -5.32 3.94 -16.00
N VAL A 31 -4.17 3.37 -15.71
CA VAL A 31 -3.15 2.95 -16.68
C VAL A 31 -2.82 1.49 -16.46
N VAL A 32 -2.23 0.82 -17.47
CA VAL A 32 -1.70 -0.53 -17.26
C VAL A 32 -0.48 -0.42 -16.35
N SER A 33 -0.53 -1.13 -15.25
CA SER A 33 0.45 -1.07 -14.18
C SER A 33 0.88 -2.48 -13.78
N HIS A 34 2.06 -2.61 -13.17
CA HIS A 34 2.58 -3.89 -12.70
C HIS A 34 1.67 -4.54 -11.64
N GLY A 35 1.15 -3.74 -10.73
CA GLY A 35 0.17 -4.15 -9.72
C GLY A 35 0.74 -4.87 -8.50
N ASP A 36 2.03 -5.24 -8.52
CA ASP A 36 2.77 -5.85 -7.40
C ASP A 36 4.26 -5.46 -7.48
N LEU A 37 4.55 -4.16 -7.55
CA LEU A 37 5.91 -3.63 -7.64
C LEU A 37 6.59 -3.59 -6.26
N ASP A 38 6.73 -4.75 -5.68
CA ASP A 38 7.49 -5.02 -4.46
C ASP A 38 9.00 -5.17 -4.78
N GLN A 39 9.85 -5.00 -3.80
CA GLN A 39 11.32 -5.12 -3.92
C GLN A 39 11.75 -6.50 -4.46
N LYS A 40 11.05 -7.60 -4.07
CA LYS A 40 11.30 -8.97 -4.56
C LYS A 40 11.07 -9.10 -6.08
N ASN A 41 10.26 -8.24 -6.69
CA ASN A 41 9.89 -8.25 -8.10
C ASN A 41 10.78 -7.34 -8.96
N VAL A 42 11.89 -6.82 -8.38
CA VAL A 42 12.90 -6.03 -9.09
C VAL A 42 14.26 -6.71 -8.96
N LEU A 43 14.75 -7.24 -10.08
CA LEU A 43 16.10 -7.80 -10.17
C LEU A 43 17.06 -6.73 -10.72
N TRP A 44 18.28 -6.73 -10.23
CA TRP A 44 19.33 -5.82 -10.67
C TRP A 44 20.43 -6.59 -11.38
N ASP A 45 20.86 -6.13 -12.55
CA ASP A 45 22.01 -6.70 -13.22
C ASP A 45 23.35 -6.18 -12.63
N LYS A 46 24.45 -6.66 -13.19
CA LYS A 46 25.81 -6.23 -12.76
C LYS A 46 26.13 -4.76 -13.02
N ASN A 47 25.30 -4.04 -13.77
CA ASN A 47 25.44 -2.62 -14.10
C ASN A 47 24.37 -1.77 -13.39
N ASP A 48 23.73 -2.31 -12.36
CA ASP A 48 22.63 -1.70 -11.61
C ASP A 48 21.40 -1.34 -12.48
N ALA A 49 21.19 -2.04 -13.60
CA ALA A 49 19.99 -1.90 -14.40
C ALA A 49 18.85 -2.75 -13.81
N PRO A 50 17.66 -2.16 -13.56
CA PRO A 50 16.53 -2.90 -13.01
C PRO A 50 15.79 -3.71 -14.07
N PHE A 51 15.36 -4.91 -13.70
CA PHE A 51 14.47 -5.77 -14.47
C PHE A 51 13.25 -6.08 -13.63
N LEU A 52 12.06 -5.71 -14.14
CA LEU A 52 10.80 -6.01 -13.49
C LEU A 52 10.36 -7.43 -13.90
N ILE A 53 10.09 -8.26 -12.92
CA ILE A 53 9.62 -9.64 -13.07
C ILE A 53 8.24 -9.80 -12.43
N ASP A 54 7.60 -10.95 -12.63
CA ASP A 54 6.34 -11.32 -11.99
C ASP A 54 5.16 -10.38 -12.34
N TRP A 55 4.85 -10.32 -13.62
CA TRP A 55 3.78 -9.50 -14.20
C TRP A 55 2.38 -10.12 -14.08
N GLU A 56 2.20 -11.19 -13.30
CA GLU A 56 0.91 -11.88 -13.18
C GLU A 56 -0.19 -11.00 -12.57
N SER A 57 0.19 -10.02 -11.76
CA SER A 57 -0.70 -9.03 -11.16
C SER A 57 -0.99 -7.82 -12.04
N ALA A 58 -0.44 -7.78 -13.27
CA ALA A 58 -0.58 -6.62 -14.16
C ALA A 58 -2.04 -6.37 -14.52
N ARG A 59 -2.48 -5.14 -14.25
CA ARG A 59 -3.87 -4.70 -14.49
C ARG A 59 -3.96 -3.18 -14.62
N LYS A 60 -5.16 -2.68 -14.92
CA LYS A 60 -5.41 -1.24 -14.88
C LYS A 60 -5.51 -0.76 -13.43
N LEU A 61 -4.67 0.18 -13.04
CA LEU A 61 -4.65 0.82 -11.73
C LEU A 61 -4.57 2.34 -11.86
N ASN A 62 -5.03 3.02 -10.81
CA ASN A 62 -4.81 4.45 -10.69
C ASN A 62 -3.32 4.73 -10.49
N PRO A 63 -2.67 5.59 -11.30
CA PRO A 63 -1.23 5.83 -11.21
C PRO A 63 -0.82 6.48 -9.87
N THR A 64 -1.67 7.34 -9.30
CA THR A 64 -1.39 7.94 -7.97
C THR A 64 -1.45 6.86 -6.87
N TYR A 65 -2.41 5.94 -6.94
CA TYR A 65 -2.48 4.82 -6.01
C TYR A 65 -1.23 3.93 -6.12
N GLU A 66 -0.83 3.56 -7.33
CA GLU A 66 0.29 2.64 -7.51
C GLU A 66 1.61 3.22 -6.99
N ILE A 67 1.90 4.49 -7.32
CA ILE A 67 3.14 5.11 -6.81
C ILE A 67 3.12 5.32 -5.29
N VAL A 68 1.97 5.64 -4.69
CA VAL A 68 1.84 5.75 -3.23
C VAL A 68 2.05 4.39 -2.57
N ASN A 69 1.43 3.32 -3.11
CA ASN A 69 1.60 1.96 -2.59
C ASN A 69 3.08 1.52 -2.67
N CYS A 70 3.69 1.65 -3.84
CA CYS A 70 5.09 1.32 -4.07
C CYS A 70 6.02 2.11 -3.15
N ALA A 71 5.83 3.43 -3.03
CA ALA A 71 6.67 4.29 -2.21
C ALA A 71 6.55 3.98 -0.71
N LEU A 72 5.36 3.66 -0.21
CA LEU A 72 5.15 3.24 1.18
C LEU A 72 5.87 1.93 1.47
N ASP A 73 5.72 0.93 0.60
CA ASP A 73 6.34 -0.38 0.77
C ASP A 73 7.86 -0.29 0.74
N TRP A 74 8.43 0.33 -0.29
CA TRP A 74 9.87 0.51 -0.43
C TRP A 74 10.50 1.39 0.65
N SER A 75 9.71 2.21 1.31
CA SER A 75 10.15 3.03 2.44
C SER A 75 10.00 2.35 3.80
N GLY A 76 9.63 1.07 3.81
CA GLY A 76 9.63 0.23 4.99
C GLY A 76 8.42 0.41 5.90
N ILE A 77 7.27 0.84 5.38
CA ILE A 77 6.04 0.99 6.20
C ILE A 77 5.62 -0.33 6.86
N THR A 78 5.92 -1.46 6.22
CA THR A 78 5.60 -2.79 6.70
C THR A 78 6.57 -3.33 7.76
N THR A 79 7.74 -2.70 7.88
CA THR A 79 8.83 -3.14 8.78
C THR A 79 8.86 -2.36 10.10
N GLN A 80 7.92 -1.43 10.30
CA GLN A 80 7.90 -0.46 11.41
C GLN A 80 9.13 0.48 11.44
N LEU A 81 9.92 0.48 10.37
CA LEU A 81 11.10 1.33 10.18
C LEU A 81 10.85 2.30 9.00
N PHE A 82 9.70 2.95 8.99
CA PHE A 82 9.31 3.84 7.90
C PHE A 82 10.29 4.99 7.71
N HIS A 83 10.88 5.07 6.52
CA HIS A 83 11.85 6.09 6.13
C HIS A 83 11.18 7.18 5.29
N GLN A 84 10.54 8.14 5.95
CA GLN A 84 9.79 9.24 5.32
C GLN A 84 10.58 10.00 4.24
N PRO A 85 11.90 10.32 4.39
CA PRO A 85 12.67 10.97 3.32
C PRO A 85 12.75 10.14 2.03
N LEU A 86 12.84 8.80 2.13
CA LEU A 86 12.83 7.92 0.96
C LEU A 86 11.47 7.92 0.28
N PHE A 87 10.38 7.84 1.06
CA PHE A 87 9.01 7.95 0.55
C PHE A 87 8.83 9.21 -0.30
N ILE A 88 9.20 10.38 0.22
CA ILE A 88 9.09 11.65 -0.49
C ILE A 88 10.02 11.69 -1.70
N LYS A 89 11.25 11.17 -1.59
CA LYS A 89 12.19 11.11 -2.72
C LYS A 89 11.61 10.30 -3.89
N MET A 90 10.98 9.16 -3.62
CA MET A 90 10.36 8.33 -4.65
C MET A 90 9.22 9.07 -5.36
N LEU A 91 8.32 9.74 -4.61
CA LEU A 91 7.25 10.52 -5.20
C LEU A 91 7.76 11.70 -6.04
N LYS A 92 8.78 12.42 -5.56
CA LYS A 92 9.42 13.50 -6.32
C LYS A 92 10.09 13.00 -7.61
N THR A 93 10.79 11.88 -7.53
CA THR A 93 11.43 11.27 -8.70
C THR A 93 10.40 10.85 -9.74
N TYR A 94 9.30 10.24 -9.30
CA TYR A 94 8.18 9.88 -10.16
C TYR A 94 7.56 11.12 -10.83
N ALA A 95 7.28 12.17 -10.06
CA ALA A 95 6.74 13.42 -10.61
C ALA A 95 7.71 14.09 -11.59
N SER A 96 9.02 14.03 -11.35
CA SER A 96 10.06 14.62 -12.23
C SER A 96 10.20 13.89 -13.57
N SER A 97 9.69 12.66 -13.70
CA SER A 97 9.63 11.92 -14.97
C SER A 97 8.52 12.41 -15.92
N GLY A 98 7.80 13.46 -15.56
CA GLY A 98 6.70 14.02 -16.34
C GLY A 98 5.35 13.40 -16.08
N ILE A 99 5.24 12.54 -15.07
CA ILE A 99 3.98 11.88 -14.66
C ILE A 99 3.38 12.68 -13.50
N THR A 100 2.12 13.09 -13.65
CA THR A 100 1.43 13.86 -12.61
C THR A 100 0.90 12.93 -11.50
N ILE A 101 1.27 13.22 -10.26
CA ILE A 101 0.56 12.68 -9.09
C ILE A 101 -0.69 13.54 -8.89
N ASN A 102 -1.87 12.92 -9.08
CA ASN A 102 -3.13 13.65 -8.94
C ASN A 102 -3.44 13.90 -7.46
N HIS A 103 -3.40 15.17 -7.03
CA HIS A 103 -3.65 15.57 -5.65
C HIS A 103 -5.07 15.26 -5.18
N ASP A 104 -6.05 15.31 -6.09
CA ASP A 104 -7.45 15.00 -5.76
C ASP A 104 -7.65 13.49 -5.50
N HIS A 105 -6.74 12.66 -6.00
CA HIS A 105 -6.74 11.21 -5.78
C HIS A 105 -5.84 10.77 -4.60
N LEU A 106 -5.07 11.67 -4.00
CA LEU A 106 -4.02 11.31 -3.05
C LEU A 106 -4.59 10.63 -1.79
N GLU A 107 -5.62 11.22 -1.19
CA GLU A 107 -6.27 10.63 -0.01
C GLU A 107 -6.92 9.28 -0.35
N ALA A 108 -7.60 9.21 -1.50
CA ALA A 108 -8.17 7.96 -2.01
C ALA A 108 -7.09 6.90 -2.27
N ALA A 109 -5.89 7.29 -2.70
CA ALA A 109 -4.77 6.38 -2.90
C ALA A 109 -4.32 5.73 -1.58
N PHE A 110 -4.22 6.49 -0.50
CA PHE A 110 -3.92 5.93 0.83
C PHE A 110 -5.00 4.97 1.31
N TYR A 111 -6.29 5.29 1.12
CA TYR A 111 -7.37 4.35 1.44
C TYR A 111 -7.37 3.13 0.52
N GLY A 112 -6.92 3.26 -0.72
CA GLY A 112 -6.68 2.13 -1.61
C GLY A 112 -5.62 1.18 -1.08
N VAL A 113 -4.50 1.71 -0.58
CA VAL A 113 -3.44 0.93 0.08
C VAL A 113 -3.99 0.19 1.31
N LEU A 114 -4.74 0.89 2.17
CA LEU A 114 -5.39 0.26 3.32
C LEU A 114 -6.38 -0.84 2.91
N GLY A 115 -7.12 -0.64 1.81
CA GLY A 115 -8.02 -1.64 1.25
C GLY A 115 -7.31 -2.93 0.85
N ASN A 116 -6.13 -2.83 0.23
CA ASN A 116 -5.30 -4.00 -0.07
C ASN A 116 -4.86 -4.73 1.20
N TRP A 117 -4.40 -4.00 2.21
CA TRP A 117 -4.01 -4.59 3.49
C TRP A 117 -5.20 -5.23 4.23
N ILE A 118 -6.40 -4.65 4.14
CA ILE A 118 -7.62 -5.25 4.70
C ILE A 118 -7.97 -6.55 3.97
N ASN A 119 -7.89 -6.58 2.63
CA ASN A 119 -8.14 -7.79 1.86
C ASN A 119 -7.12 -8.89 2.22
N TRP A 120 -5.84 -8.53 2.36
CA TRP A 120 -4.80 -9.45 2.81
C TRP A 120 -5.04 -9.96 4.25
N LEU A 121 -5.50 -9.07 5.14
CA LEU A 121 -5.90 -9.43 6.50
C LEU A 121 -7.04 -10.45 6.50
N VAL A 122 -8.10 -10.21 5.71
CA VAL A 122 -9.25 -11.12 5.59
C VAL A 122 -8.81 -12.49 5.08
N TYR A 123 -8.01 -12.53 4.01
CA TYR A 123 -7.45 -13.77 3.48
C TYR A 123 -6.68 -14.57 4.55
N ASN A 124 -5.83 -13.91 5.33
CA ASN A 124 -5.05 -14.58 6.37
C ASN A 124 -5.88 -14.94 7.62
N ILE A 125 -6.95 -14.20 7.90
CA ILE A 125 -7.94 -14.64 8.91
C ILE A 125 -8.57 -15.97 8.47
N GLU A 126 -9.04 -16.08 7.24
CA GLU A 126 -9.60 -17.32 6.70
C GLU A 126 -8.58 -18.45 6.74
N ARG A 127 -7.33 -18.17 6.30
CA ARG A 127 -6.22 -19.11 6.34
C ARG A 127 -5.92 -19.62 7.76
N SER A 128 -6.07 -18.77 8.77
CA SER A 128 -5.85 -19.12 10.19
C SER A 128 -6.85 -20.17 10.74
N PHE A 129 -7.90 -20.47 9.99
CA PHE A 129 -8.86 -21.54 10.30
C PHE A 129 -8.67 -22.79 9.43
N SER A 130 -7.58 -22.88 8.66
CA SER A 130 -7.26 -24.05 7.87
C SER A 130 -7.11 -25.31 8.74
N SER A 131 -7.52 -26.45 8.20
CA SER A 131 -7.23 -27.78 8.80
C SER A 131 -5.76 -28.18 8.63
N ASP A 132 -5.07 -27.61 7.66
CA ASP A 132 -3.62 -27.76 7.48
C ASP A 132 -2.91 -26.87 8.51
N LYS A 133 -2.11 -27.50 9.35
CA LYS A 133 -1.41 -26.83 10.45
C LYS A 133 -0.42 -25.77 9.97
N GLU A 134 0.31 -26.02 8.91
CA GLU A 134 1.27 -25.08 8.33
C GLU A 134 0.54 -23.84 7.82
N GLN A 135 -0.54 -24.00 7.05
CA GLN A 135 -1.37 -22.90 6.58
C GLN A 135 -2.00 -22.10 7.72
N GLN A 136 -2.45 -22.79 8.77
CA GLN A 136 -3.00 -22.16 9.96
C GLN A 136 -1.96 -21.26 10.65
N ASP A 137 -0.75 -21.77 10.87
CA ASP A 137 0.32 -21.04 11.57
C ASP A 137 0.75 -19.80 10.74
N ILE A 138 0.91 -19.95 9.43
CA ILE A 138 1.18 -18.82 8.52
C ILE A 138 0.06 -17.78 8.60
N GLY A 139 -1.20 -18.20 8.55
CA GLY A 139 -2.34 -17.29 8.66
C GLY A 139 -2.33 -16.48 9.95
N ILE A 140 -2.05 -17.12 11.09
CA ILE A 140 -1.96 -16.45 12.39
C ILE A 140 -0.80 -15.45 12.42
N GLU A 141 0.38 -15.84 11.94
CA GLU A 141 1.55 -14.98 11.87
C GLU A 141 1.27 -13.73 11.03
N GLN A 142 0.70 -13.90 9.84
CA GLN A 142 0.37 -12.81 8.94
C GLN A 142 -0.67 -11.85 9.55
N VAL A 143 -1.68 -12.35 10.24
CA VAL A 143 -2.65 -11.49 10.95
C VAL A 143 -1.95 -10.62 12.00
N LEU A 144 -1.00 -11.19 12.76
CA LEU A 144 -0.25 -10.48 13.77
C LEU A 144 0.67 -9.39 13.21
N GLN A 145 1.18 -9.58 11.99
CA GLN A 145 2.03 -8.60 11.29
C GLN A 145 1.21 -7.51 10.58
N VAL A 146 0.15 -7.88 9.90
CA VAL A 146 -0.65 -6.98 9.05
C VAL A 146 -1.48 -5.99 9.88
N LEU A 147 -2.06 -6.45 10.98
CA LEU A 147 -2.95 -5.60 11.78
C LEU A 147 -2.26 -4.34 12.34
N PRO A 148 -1.05 -4.41 12.93
CA PRO A 148 -0.31 -3.21 13.33
C PRO A 148 0.03 -2.29 12.17
N THR A 149 0.38 -2.85 10.99
CA THR A 149 0.66 -2.07 9.77
C THR A 149 -0.56 -1.26 9.32
N ILE A 150 -1.75 -1.86 9.32
CA ILE A 150 -3.01 -1.17 9.00
C ILE A 150 -3.23 0.02 9.94
N ILE A 151 -3.02 -0.16 11.24
CA ILE A 151 -3.20 0.88 12.24
C ILE A 151 -2.18 2.01 12.04
N GLN A 152 -0.91 1.67 11.84
CA GLN A 152 0.16 2.63 11.60
C GLN A 152 -0.11 3.47 10.34
N VAL A 153 -0.46 2.84 9.23
CA VAL A 153 -0.78 3.56 7.99
C VAL A 153 -1.97 4.50 8.21
N LYS A 154 -3.05 4.01 8.84
CA LYS A 154 -4.22 4.84 9.17
C LYS A 154 -3.83 6.11 9.94
N GLU A 155 -3.03 5.97 10.98
CA GLU A 155 -2.60 7.10 11.82
C GLU A 155 -1.75 8.11 11.05
N SER A 156 -1.00 7.64 10.06
CA SER A 156 -0.10 8.45 9.25
C SER A 156 -0.77 9.15 8.06
N ILE A 157 -1.96 8.72 7.61
CA ILE A 157 -2.58 9.22 6.36
C ILE A 157 -2.65 10.73 6.31
N ARG A 158 -3.15 11.37 7.36
CA ARG A 158 -3.35 12.81 7.38
C ARG A 158 -2.02 13.56 7.23
N GLU A 159 -1.03 13.16 8.00
CA GLU A 159 0.31 13.76 7.98
C GLU A 159 0.97 13.54 6.61
N LEU A 160 0.97 12.31 6.11
CA LEU A 160 1.57 11.97 4.81
C LEU A 160 0.86 12.68 3.64
N THR A 161 -0.47 12.80 3.67
CA THR A 161 -1.20 13.54 2.64
C THR A 161 -0.80 15.02 2.64
N GLN A 162 -0.72 15.65 3.81
CA GLN A 162 -0.28 17.05 3.93
C GLN A 162 1.16 17.23 3.48
N LEU A 163 2.05 16.33 3.88
CA LEU A 163 3.45 16.34 3.51
C LEU A 163 3.63 16.22 1.98
N VAL A 164 3.00 15.24 1.35
CA VAL A 164 3.06 15.05 -0.10
C VAL A 164 2.53 16.29 -0.83
N THR A 165 1.40 16.83 -0.39
CA THR A 165 0.82 18.04 -0.97
C THR A 165 1.76 19.23 -0.87
N HIS A 166 2.43 19.41 0.27
CA HIS A 166 3.41 20.46 0.47
C HIS A 166 4.65 20.26 -0.42
N GLU A 167 5.25 19.08 -0.37
CA GLU A 167 6.52 18.76 -1.02
C GLU A 167 6.44 18.72 -2.55
N LEU A 168 5.28 18.40 -3.13
CA LEU A 168 5.07 18.39 -4.58
C LEU A 168 4.58 19.73 -5.14
N ARG A 169 4.05 20.64 -4.31
CA ARG A 169 3.66 22.01 -4.75
C ARG A 169 4.84 22.96 -4.92
N ILE A 170 5.96 22.71 -4.24
CA ILE A 170 7.16 23.54 -4.32
C ILE A 170 7.86 23.41 -5.68
N ASN A 171 7.53 22.39 -6.46
CA ASN A 171 8.15 22.11 -7.76
C ASN A 171 7.20 22.42 -8.96
N CYS A 172 6.09 23.13 -8.73
CA CYS A 172 5.24 23.75 -9.74
C CYS A 172 5.41 25.26 -9.74
#